data_c174df38c534beb317b0d5a46e4a59ff
#
_entry.id   c174df38c534beb317b0d5a46e4a59ff
#
_cell.length_a   1.000
_cell.length_b   1.000
_cell.length_c   1.000
_cell.angle_alpha   90.00
_cell.angle_beta   90.00
_cell.angle_gamma   90.00
#
_symmetry.space_group_name_H-M   'P 1'
#
loop_
_entity.id
_entity.type
_entity.pdbx_description
1 polymer ?
#
loop_
_entity_poly.entity_id
_entity_poly.type
_entity_poly.pdbx_seq_one_letter_code
_entity_poly.pdbx_strand_id
1 'polypeptide(L)'
;MKLLLAGFVLSLLGSLPPGLINLSVAYIAIRRSFFAAMALGTGAAFAEYFQALIAVALVGVMPTFKAAFEWVAAVVFLSLGIYLLFWPQKPGQPDEIDEVSIRSYFNRGVLISIFNILAIPYWVTYCSWLQTEGWWSDKTSDMLIFAAGVSIGTIGAFGLYAWFSTKILQRVNNIAKIANLVIGLTFLGLAVKLLFQRLWA
;
A
#
# COMPACT_ATOMS: atom_id res chain seq x y z
N MET A 1 -10.86 15.88 12.03
CA MET A 1 -11.79 14.91 11.43
C MET A 1 -11.57 14.70 9.93
N LYS A 2 -11.41 15.73 9.10
CA LYS A 2 -11.19 15.58 7.64
C LYS A 2 -10.00 14.69 7.30
N LEU A 3 -8.86 14.87 7.97
CA LEU A 3 -7.63 14.09 7.71
C LEU A 3 -7.76 12.62 8.11
N LEU A 4 -8.45 12.32 9.21
CA LEU A 4 -8.74 10.93 9.58
C LEU A 4 -9.59 10.23 8.51
N LEU A 5 -10.63 10.90 8.04
CA LEU A 5 -11.49 10.38 6.98
C LEU A 5 -10.74 10.24 5.65
N ALA A 6 -9.89 11.19 5.29
CA ALA A 6 -9.04 11.11 4.11
C ALA A 6 -8.09 9.92 4.19
N GLY A 7 -7.36 9.78 5.28
CA GLY A 7 -6.47 8.63 5.50
C GLY A 7 -7.23 7.30 5.41
N PHE A 8 -8.39 7.21 6.06
CA PHE A 8 -9.24 6.03 6.01
C PHE A 8 -9.68 5.66 4.58
N VAL A 9 -10.27 6.62 3.86
CA VAL A 9 -10.80 6.37 2.50
C VAL A 9 -9.68 6.04 1.52
N LEU A 10 -8.59 6.82 1.54
CA LEU A 10 -7.46 6.59 0.65
C LEU A 10 -6.79 5.24 0.92
N SER A 11 -6.62 4.86 2.19
CA SER A 11 -6.06 3.57 2.54
C SER A 11 -6.99 2.41 2.18
N LEU A 12 -8.28 2.53 2.50
CA LEU A 12 -9.27 1.52 2.14
C LEU A 12 -9.24 1.27 0.63
N LEU A 13 -9.32 2.32 -0.19
CA LEU A 13 -9.31 2.21 -1.65
C LEU A 13 -7.96 1.72 -2.19
N GLY A 14 -6.84 2.21 -1.65
CA GLY A 14 -5.51 1.79 -2.05
C GLY A 14 -5.19 0.32 -1.72
N SER A 15 -5.83 -0.20 -0.68
CA SER A 15 -5.68 -1.60 -0.26
C SER A 15 -6.71 -2.56 -0.91
N LEU A 16 -7.65 -2.07 -1.74
CA LEU A 16 -8.60 -2.95 -2.44
C LEU A 16 -7.97 -3.76 -3.59
N PRO A 17 -7.01 -3.26 -4.38
CA PRO A 17 -6.38 -4.09 -5.40
C PRO A 17 -5.70 -5.31 -4.78
N PRO A 18 -5.86 -6.51 -5.39
CA PRO A 18 -5.27 -7.73 -4.85
C PRO A 18 -3.75 -7.68 -4.94
N GLY A 19 -3.10 -7.67 -3.80
CA GLY A 19 -1.64 -7.70 -3.64
C GLY A 19 -1.21 -8.88 -2.75
N LEU A 20 0.09 -9.02 -2.54
CA LEU A 20 0.67 -10.11 -1.76
C LEU A 20 0.04 -10.21 -0.35
N ILE A 21 -0.07 -9.08 0.36
CA ILE A 21 -0.60 -9.06 1.73
C ILE A 21 -2.08 -9.43 1.74
N ASN A 22 -2.86 -8.83 0.83
CA ASN A 22 -4.31 -9.04 0.74
C ASN A 22 -4.64 -10.50 0.47
N LEU A 23 -3.91 -11.11 -0.45
CA LEU A 23 -4.08 -12.53 -0.79
C LEU A 23 -3.62 -13.44 0.34
N SER A 24 -2.54 -13.09 1.03
CA SER A 24 -2.09 -13.80 2.24
C SER A 24 -3.14 -13.75 3.34
N VAL A 25 -3.77 -12.57 3.58
CA VAL A 25 -4.89 -12.43 4.53
C VAL A 25 -6.03 -13.35 4.14
N ALA A 26 -6.48 -13.32 2.88
CA ALA A 26 -7.57 -14.17 2.41
C ALA A 26 -7.23 -15.67 2.55
N TYR A 27 -6.01 -16.06 2.21
CA TYR A 27 -5.55 -17.45 2.32
C TYR A 27 -5.50 -17.93 3.78
N ILE A 28 -4.94 -17.13 4.68
CA ILE A 28 -4.86 -17.46 6.11
C ILE A 28 -6.25 -17.53 6.73
N ALA A 29 -7.18 -16.66 6.30
CA ALA A 29 -8.56 -16.70 6.78
C ALA A 29 -9.25 -18.05 6.51
N ILE A 30 -8.99 -18.67 5.33
CA ILE A 30 -9.53 -19.97 4.97
C ILE A 30 -8.78 -21.12 5.64
N ARG A 31 -7.44 -21.05 5.63
CA ARG A 31 -6.60 -22.18 6.06
C ARG A 31 -6.45 -22.27 7.58
N ARG A 32 -6.59 -21.16 8.30
CA ARG A 32 -6.41 -21.10 9.76
C ARG A 32 -7.61 -20.50 10.46
N SER A 33 -7.75 -19.20 10.43
CA SER A 33 -8.88 -18.51 11.05
C SER A 33 -8.92 -17.04 10.64
N PHE A 34 -10.10 -16.45 10.79
CA PHE A 34 -10.28 -15.00 10.66
C PHE A 34 -9.32 -14.21 11.57
N PHE A 35 -9.13 -14.64 12.82
CA PHE A 35 -8.27 -13.94 13.78
C PHE A 35 -6.79 -13.99 13.39
N ALA A 36 -6.30 -15.11 12.88
CA ALA A 36 -4.93 -15.22 12.37
C ALA A 36 -4.71 -14.33 11.14
N ALA A 37 -5.68 -14.27 10.24
CA ALA A 37 -5.66 -13.37 9.09
C ALA A 37 -5.66 -11.89 9.52
N MET A 38 -6.51 -11.53 10.49
CA MET A 38 -6.54 -10.17 11.03
C MET A 38 -5.27 -9.80 11.79
N ALA A 39 -4.61 -10.75 12.45
CA ALA A 39 -3.30 -10.51 13.06
C ALA A 39 -2.25 -10.11 12.02
N LEU A 40 -2.21 -10.80 10.87
CA LEU A 40 -1.33 -10.40 9.76
C LEU A 40 -1.73 -9.02 9.22
N GLY A 41 -3.01 -8.78 9.00
CA GLY A 41 -3.53 -7.50 8.51
C GLY A 41 -3.24 -6.34 9.46
N THR A 42 -3.39 -6.53 10.78
CA THR A 42 -3.07 -5.49 11.77
C THR A 42 -1.57 -5.22 11.85
N GLY A 43 -0.73 -6.25 11.71
CA GLY A 43 0.72 -6.06 11.59
C GLY A 43 1.10 -5.21 10.38
N ALA A 44 0.49 -5.47 9.23
CA ALA A 44 0.69 -4.67 8.02
C ALA A 44 0.21 -3.22 8.21
N ALA A 45 -0.97 -3.02 8.78
CA ALA A 45 -1.52 -1.69 9.07
C ALA A 45 -0.65 -0.89 10.07
N PHE A 46 -0.03 -1.58 11.03
CA PHE A 46 0.93 -0.97 11.94
C PHE A 46 2.16 -0.43 11.20
N ALA A 47 2.74 -1.20 10.29
CA ALA A 47 3.85 -0.71 9.48
C ALA A 47 3.43 0.44 8.56
N GLU A 48 2.23 0.37 7.96
CA GLU A 48 1.71 1.40 7.06
C GLU A 48 1.44 2.72 7.80
N TYR A 49 1.09 2.69 9.08
CA TYR A 49 1.02 3.87 9.92
C TYR A 49 2.33 4.68 9.88
N PHE A 50 3.47 3.99 10.07
CA PHE A 50 4.78 4.65 10.03
C PHE A 50 5.17 5.08 8.63
N GLN A 51 4.83 4.28 7.60
CA GLN A 51 5.07 4.66 6.22
C GLN A 51 4.31 5.94 5.84
N ALA A 52 3.07 6.10 6.31
CA ALA A 52 2.30 7.32 6.12
C ALA A 52 2.94 8.51 6.84
N LEU A 53 3.43 8.35 8.08
CA LEU A 53 4.17 9.40 8.80
C LEU A 53 5.44 9.80 8.06
N ILE A 54 6.22 8.82 7.58
CA ILE A 54 7.42 9.07 6.77
C ILE A 54 7.06 9.83 5.51
N ALA A 55 5.99 9.45 4.82
CA ALA A 55 5.54 10.12 3.60
C ALA A 55 5.17 11.58 3.86
N VAL A 56 4.44 11.87 4.94
CA VAL A 56 4.11 13.26 5.31
C VAL A 56 5.39 14.08 5.57
N ALA A 57 6.36 13.52 6.31
CA ALA A 57 7.63 14.19 6.57
C ALA A 57 8.42 14.43 5.27
N LEU A 58 8.41 13.47 4.33
CA LEU A 58 9.08 13.60 3.04
C LEU A 58 8.46 14.73 2.19
N VAL A 59 7.14 14.90 2.22
CA VAL A 59 6.47 15.99 1.49
C VAL A 59 6.98 17.36 1.94
N GLY A 60 7.25 17.54 3.23
CA GLY A 60 7.80 18.78 3.77
C GLY A 60 9.21 19.14 3.25
N VAL A 61 10.03 18.14 2.91
CA VAL A 61 11.40 18.33 2.37
C VAL A 61 11.48 18.23 0.85
N MET A 62 10.42 17.77 0.20
CA MET A 62 10.35 17.58 -1.26
C MET A 62 10.74 18.82 -2.09
N PRO A 63 10.33 20.07 -1.73
CA PRO A 63 10.69 21.24 -2.52
C PRO A 63 12.20 21.42 -2.65
N THR A 64 12.97 21.11 -1.60
CA THR A 64 14.42 21.24 -1.56
C THR A 64 15.14 20.23 -2.46
N PHE A 65 14.57 19.02 -2.62
CA PHE A 65 15.18 17.92 -3.35
C PHE A 65 14.34 17.45 -4.54
N LYS A 66 13.46 18.31 -5.05
CA LYS A 66 12.49 17.97 -6.10
C LYS A 66 13.10 17.20 -7.26
N ALA A 67 14.24 17.66 -7.77
CA ALA A 67 14.93 17.03 -8.89
C ALA A 67 15.34 15.58 -8.60
N ALA A 68 15.94 15.34 -7.43
CA ALA A 68 16.39 14.02 -7.03
C ALA A 68 15.18 13.07 -6.81
N PHE A 69 14.12 13.57 -6.17
CA PHE A 69 12.89 12.78 -5.96
C PHE A 69 12.21 12.38 -7.28
N GLU A 70 12.15 13.28 -8.25
CA GLU A 70 11.55 12.98 -9.56
C GLU A 70 12.34 11.91 -10.33
N TRP A 71 13.68 11.95 -10.29
CA TRP A 71 14.52 10.90 -10.88
C TRP A 71 14.33 9.56 -10.18
N VAL A 72 14.38 9.55 -8.85
CA VAL A 72 14.15 8.32 -8.06
C VAL A 72 12.74 7.77 -8.34
N ALA A 73 11.72 8.61 -8.32
CA ALA A 73 10.35 8.21 -8.62
C ALA A 73 10.21 7.65 -10.04
N ALA A 74 10.83 8.27 -11.05
CA ALA A 74 10.79 7.79 -12.43
C ALA A 74 11.42 6.39 -12.54
N VAL A 75 12.59 6.16 -11.94
CA VAL A 75 13.26 4.85 -11.93
C VAL A 75 12.42 3.81 -11.19
N VAL A 76 11.87 4.15 -10.03
CA VAL A 76 11.02 3.26 -9.23
C VAL A 76 9.75 2.90 -10.01
N PHE A 77 9.03 3.88 -10.56
CA PHE A 77 7.82 3.63 -11.32
C PHE A 77 8.09 2.83 -12.60
N LEU A 78 9.19 3.11 -13.31
CA LEU A 78 9.59 2.35 -14.48
C LEU A 78 9.87 0.88 -14.12
N SER A 79 10.69 0.65 -13.10
CA SER A 79 11.05 -0.69 -12.65
C SER A 79 9.83 -1.49 -12.18
N LEU A 80 8.95 -0.86 -11.40
CA LEU A 80 7.74 -1.50 -10.89
C LEU A 80 6.70 -1.73 -11.99
N GLY A 81 6.55 -0.80 -12.92
CA GLY A 81 5.68 -0.96 -14.07
C GLY A 81 6.10 -2.15 -14.93
N ILE A 82 7.38 -2.25 -15.25
CA ILE A 82 7.96 -3.40 -15.97
C ILE A 82 7.76 -4.69 -15.15
N TYR A 83 8.09 -4.67 -13.86
CA TYR A 83 7.95 -5.84 -13.00
C TYR A 83 6.51 -6.37 -12.96
N LEU A 84 5.52 -5.50 -12.77
CA LEU A 84 4.12 -5.91 -12.68
C LEU A 84 3.57 -6.45 -14.01
N LEU A 85 4.07 -5.98 -15.15
CA LEU A 85 3.63 -6.43 -16.46
C LEU A 85 4.26 -7.77 -16.88
N PHE A 86 5.55 -7.95 -16.61
CA PHE A 86 6.31 -9.10 -17.11
C PHE A 86 6.49 -10.21 -16.06
N TRP A 87 6.41 -9.91 -14.77
CA TRP A 87 6.46 -10.88 -13.67
C TRP A 87 5.18 -10.82 -12.82
N PRO A 88 4.04 -11.30 -13.36
CA PRO A 88 2.82 -11.35 -12.58
C PRO A 88 3.04 -12.19 -11.33
N GLN A 89 2.83 -11.59 -10.17
CA GLN A 89 2.96 -12.30 -8.90
C GLN A 89 1.97 -13.46 -8.88
N LYS A 90 2.48 -14.68 -8.80
CA LYS A 90 1.66 -15.79 -8.38
C LYS A 90 1.22 -15.49 -6.94
N PRO A 91 -0.06 -15.69 -6.59
CA PRO A 91 -0.46 -15.62 -5.20
C PRO A 91 0.49 -16.53 -4.42
N GLY A 92 1.33 -15.93 -3.57
CA GLY A 92 2.24 -16.70 -2.74
C GLY A 92 1.40 -17.67 -1.93
N GLN A 93 1.54 -18.97 -2.21
CA GLN A 93 1.10 -19.96 -1.24
C GLN A 93 2.03 -19.76 -0.05
N PRO A 94 1.51 -19.35 1.12
CA PRO A 94 2.34 -19.40 2.32
C PRO A 94 2.82 -20.83 2.46
N ASP A 95 4.13 -21.02 2.63
CA ASP A 95 4.73 -22.30 2.94
C ASP A 95 3.94 -23.02 4.04
N GLU A 96 4.03 -24.36 4.09
CA GLU A 96 3.31 -25.23 5.03
C GLU A 96 3.21 -24.54 6.41
N ILE A 97 1.95 -24.30 6.80
CA ILE A 97 1.69 -23.44 7.96
C ILE A 97 1.76 -24.37 9.17
N ASP A 98 2.95 -24.53 9.74
CA ASP A 98 3.11 -25.05 11.09
C ASP A 98 2.24 -24.28 12.08
N GLU A 99 1.96 -24.84 13.25
CA GLU A 99 1.20 -24.17 14.33
C GLU A 99 1.88 -22.88 14.76
N VAL A 100 1.59 -21.81 14.02
CA VAL A 100 2.22 -20.50 14.20
C VAL A 100 1.33 -19.66 15.11
N SER A 101 1.93 -19.07 16.13
CA SER A 101 1.23 -18.19 17.07
C SER A 101 0.65 -16.94 16.36
N ILE A 102 -0.42 -16.39 16.89
CA ILE A 102 -1.02 -15.13 16.41
C ILE A 102 0.02 -13.99 16.33
N ARG A 103 0.94 -13.94 17.29
CA ARG A 103 2.05 -12.98 17.29
C ARG A 103 2.97 -13.13 16.06
N SER A 104 3.20 -14.35 15.59
CA SER A 104 4.00 -14.58 14.40
C SER A 104 3.30 -14.06 13.13
N TYR A 105 1.97 -14.20 13.02
CA TYR A 105 1.22 -13.61 11.92
C TYR A 105 1.32 -12.08 11.93
N PHE A 106 1.19 -11.44 13.08
CA PHE A 106 1.41 -10.00 13.22
C PHE A 106 2.79 -9.59 12.74
N ASN A 107 3.85 -10.24 13.23
CA ASN A 107 5.22 -9.93 12.83
C ASN A 107 5.46 -10.14 11.32
N ARG A 108 4.88 -11.19 10.72
CA ARG A 108 4.93 -11.42 9.27
C ARG A 108 4.23 -10.29 8.52
N GLY A 109 3.08 -9.81 9.00
CA GLY A 109 2.37 -8.66 8.44
C GLY A 109 3.23 -7.39 8.44
N VAL A 110 3.88 -7.10 9.57
CA VAL A 110 4.83 -5.98 9.70
C VAL A 110 5.96 -6.12 8.67
N LEU A 111 6.61 -7.28 8.61
CA LEU A 111 7.73 -7.52 7.69
C LEU A 111 7.32 -7.36 6.23
N ILE A 112 6.23 -7.99 5.81
CA ILE A 112 5.77 -7.91 4.41
C ILE A 112 5.42 -6.46 4.05
N SER A 113 4.80 -5.71 4.97
CA SER A 113 4.43 -4.32 4.73
C SER A 113 5.65 -3.39 4.68
N ILE A 114 6.66 -3.58 5.52
CA ILE A 114 7.90 -2.79 5.47
C ILE A 114 8.57 -2.90 4.10
N PHE A 115 8.54 -4.08 3.48
CA PHE A 115 9.09 -4.30 2.14
C PHE A 115 8.12 -3.91 1.01
N ASN A 116 6.95 -3.37 1.32
CA ASN A 116 6.03 -2.83 0.32
C ASN A 116 6.54 -1.47 -0.20
N ILE A 117 7.45 -1.51 -1.15
CA ILE A 117 8.08 -0.34 -1.76
C ILE A 117 7.05 0.64 -2.35
N LEU A 118 5.86 0.14 -2.73
CA LEU A 118 4.80 0.96 -3.34
C LEU A 118 4.09 1.88 -2.35
N ALA A 119 4.12 1.57 -1.07
CA ALA A 119 3.38 2.34 -0.06
C ALA A 119 3.91 3.78 0.08
N ILE A 120 5.24 3.97 0.07
CA ILE A 120 5.82 5.31 0.26
C ILE A 120 5.49 6.25 -0.90
N PRO A 121 5.73 5.90 -2.19
CA PRO A 121 5.31 6.75 -3.31
C PRO A 121 3.81 7.03 -3.34
N TYR A 122 2.99 6.03 -3.01
CA TYR A 122 1.55 6.19 -2.89
C TYR A 122 1.19 7.28 -1.87
N TRP A 123 1.69 7.17 -0.65
CA TRP A 123 1.40 8.12 0.42
C TRP A 123 2.00 9.50 0.16
N VAL A 124 3.21 9.60 -0.38
CA VAL A 124 3.82 10.88 -0.77
C VAL A 124 2.94 11.60 -1.79
N THR A 125 2.40 10.89 -2.78
CA THR A 125 1.52 11.49 -3.80
C THR A 125 0.25 12.07 -3.18
N TYR A 126 -0.44 11.29 -2.34
CA TYR A 126 -1.68 11.77 -1.72
C TYR A 126 -1.44 12.83 -0.64
N CYS A 127 -0.37 12.72 0.14
CA CYS A 127 0.00 13.74 1.12
C CYS A 127 0.33 15.07 0.43
N SER A 128 1.06 15.03 -0.70
CA SER A 128 1.34 16.22 -1.50
C SER A 128 0.07 16.87 -2.03
N TRP A 129 -0.85 16.05 -2.54
CA TRP A 129 -2.14 16.54 -3.01
C TRP A 129 -2.96 17.18 -1.88
N LEU A 130 -3.09 16.53 -0.74
CA LEU A 130 -3.78 17.08 0.44
C LEU A 130 -3.14 18.38 0.93
N GLN A 131 -1.83 18.52 0.79
CA GLN A 131 -1.13 19.75 1.13
C GLN A 131 -1.49 20.88 0.17
N THR A 132 -1.53 20.61 -1.14
CA THR A 132 -1.93 21.63 -2.13
C THR A 132 -3.38 22.09 -1.96
N GLU A 133 -4.25 21.20 -1.47
CA GLU A 133 -5.64 21.53 -1.14
C GLU A 133 -5.81 22.25 0.22
N GLY A 134 -4.72 22.51 0.92
CA GLY A 134 -4.75 23.24 2.20
C GLY A 134 -5.40 22.44 3.35
N TRP A 135 -5.36 21.10 3.30
CA TRP A 135 -5.94 20.24 4.35
C TRP A 135 -5.03 20.10 5.57
N TRP A 136 -3.73 20.38 5.41
CA TRP A 136 -2.75 20.30 6.47
C TRP A 136 -2.66 21.63 7.22
N SER A 137 -2.71 21.58 8.53
CA SER A 137 -2.10 22.59 9.39
C SER A 137 -0.74 22.03 9.82
N ASP A 138 0.28 22.88 10.03
CA ASP A 138 1.65 22.47 10.39
C ASP A 138 1.74 21.85 11.80
N LYS A 139 0.68 21.13 12.23
CA LYS A 139 0.58 20.51 13.54
C LYS A 139 0.90 19.03 13.44
N THR A 140 1.79 18.55 14.31
CA THR A 140 2.09 17.12 14.47
C THR A 140 0.83 16.28 14.69
N SER A 141 -0.20 16.85 15.34
CA SER A 141 -1.49 16.17 15.53
C SER A 141 -2.17 15.77 14.23
N ASP A 142 -2.05 16.57 13.17
CA ASP A 142 -2.67 16.29 11.88
C ASP A 142 -2.02 15.09 11.21
N MET A 143 -0.70 14.98 11.31
CA MET A 143 0.05 13.82 10.80
C MET A 143 -0.38 12.53 11.50
N LEU A 144 -0.48 12.57 12.83
CA LEU A 144 -0.88 11.40 13.63
C LEU A 144 -2.33 10.99 13.34
N ILE A 145 -3.25 11.97 13.21
CA ILE A 145 -4.66 11.74 12.90
C ILE A 145 -4.81 11.13 11.50
N PHE A 146 -4.08 11.65 10.52
CA PHE A 146 -4.07 11.08 9.17
C PHE A 146 -3.56 9.64 9.17
N ALA A 147 -2.40 9.39 9.78
CA ALA A 147 -1.81 8.05 9.86
C ALA A 147 -2.71 7.05 10.61
N ALA A 148 -3.42 7.51 11.65
CA ALA A 148 -4.43 6.69 12.32
C ALA A 148 -5.58 6.32 11.37
N GLY A 149 -6.05 7.28 10.57
CA GLY A 149 -7.04 7.03 9.52
C GLY A 149 -6.55 6.00 8.52
N VAL A 150 -5.30 6.11 8.07
CA VAL A 150 -4.64 5.14 7.18
C VAL A 150 -4.72 3.74 7.77
N SER A 151 -4.26 3.55 9.01
CA SER A 151 -4.26 2.23 9.65
C SER A 151 -5.66 1.64 9.78
N ILE A 152 -6.65 2.46 10.14
CA ILE A 152 -8.04 2.00 10.26
C ILE A 152 -8.58 1.57 8.88
N GLY A 153 -8.27 2.33 7.82
CA GLY A 153 -8.65 1.99 6.44
C GLY A 153 -8.03 0.68 5.96
N THR A 154 -6.73 0.48 6.22
CA THR A 154 -6.01 -0.76 5.93
C THR A 154 -6.61 -1.96 6.66
N ILE A 155 -6.88 -1.83 7.96
CA ILE A 155 -7.54 -2.89 8.75
C ILE A 155 -8.92 -3.21 8.18
N GLY A 156 -9.68 -2.19 7.78
CA GLY A 156 -10.98 -2.38 7.14
C GLY A 156 -10.88 -3.16 5.83
N ALA A 157 -9.93 -2.81 4.95
CA ALA A 157 -9.68 -3.52 3.71
C ALA A 157 -9.32 -5.00 3.97
N PHE A 158 -8.40 -5.27 4.89
CA PHE A 158 -8.02 -6.64 5.23
C PHE A 158 -9.16 -7.41 5.89
N GLY A 159 -10.00 -6.74 6.67
CA GLY A 159 -11.25 -7.33 7.19
C GLY A 159 -12.18 -7.79 6.06
N LEU A 160 -12.33 -6.99 5.01
CA LEU A 160 -13.09 -7.39 3.82
C LEU A 160 -12.43 -8.59 3.11
N TYR A 161 -11.12 -8.59 2.95
CA TYR A 161 -10.40 -9.73 2.36
C TYR A 161 -10.55 -11.02 3.19
N ALA A 162 -10.45 -10.93 4.51
CA ALA A 162 -10.65 -12.06 5.40
C ALA A 162 -12.10 -12.57 5.36
N TRP A 163 -13.08 -11.65 5.34
CA TRP A 163 -14.49 -11.99 5.31
C TRP A 163 -14.92 -12.64 3.98
N PHE A 164 -14.49 -12.05 2.87
CA PHE A 164 -14.84 -12.54 1.53
C PHE A 164 -13.81 -13.51 0.95
N SER A 165 -12.93 -14.05 1.78
CA SER A 165 -11.76 -14.84 1.39
C SER A 165 -12.07 -15.96 0.38
N THR A 166 -13.13 -16.74 0.61
CA THR A 166 -13.53 -17.84 -0.29
C THR A 166 -13.88 -17.34 -1.69
N LYS A 167 -14.68 -16.25 -1.78
CA LYS A 167 -15.09 -15.66 -3.06
C LYS A 167 -13.92 -14.99 -3.79
N ILE A 168 -13.02 -14.35 -3.04
CA ILE A 168 -11.85 -13.68 -3.58
C ILE A 168 -10.90 -14.71 -4.19
N LEU A 169 -10.55 -15.78 -3.47
CA LEU A 169 -9.60 -16.77 -3.94
C LEU A 169 -10.11 -17.56 -5.15
N GLN A 170 -11.43 -17.75 -5.29
CA GLN A 170 -12.01 -18.36 -6.49
C GLN A 170 -11.83 -17.52 -7.76
N ARG A 171 -11.69 -16.19 -7.63
CA ARG A 171 -11.58 -15.23 -8.75
C ARG A 171 -10.22 -14.55 -8.85
N VAL A 172 -9.31 -14.84 -7.94
CA VAL A 172 -8.06 -14.08 -7.77
C VAL A 172 -7.19 -14.03 -9.03
N ASN A 173 -7.11 -15.13 -9.79
CA ASN A 173 -6.24 -15.19 -10.96
C ASN A 173 -6.62 -14.14 -12.03
N ASN A 174 -7.91 -13.90 -12.24
CA ASN A 174 -8.38 -12.92 -13.21
C ASN A 174 -8.26 -11.49 -12.66
N ILE A 175 -8.66 -11.29 -11.40
CA ILE A 175 -8.61 -9.98 -10.75
C ILE A 175 -7.16 -9.51 -10.59
N ALA A 176 -6.23 -10.39 -10.17
CA ALA A 176 -4.83 -10.07 -10.02
C ALA A 176 -4.17 -9.70 -11.36
N LYS A 177 -4.49 -10.41 -12.45
CA LYS A 177 -3.99 -10.06 -13.79
C LYS A 177 -4.43 -8.68 -14.25
N ILE A 178 -5.73 -8.37 -14.08
CA ILE A 178 -6.28 -7.05 -14.44
C ILE A 178 -5.66 -5.96 -13.57
N ALA A 179 -5.57 -6.17 -12.25
CA ALA A 179 -4.98 -5.21 -11.34
C ALA A 179 -3.51 -4.94 -11.68
N ASN A 180 -2.70 -5.99 -11.90
CA ASN A 180 -1.30 -5.84 -12.27
C ASN A 180 -1.13 -5.11 -13.60
N LEU A 181 -1.99 -5.39 -14.59
CA LEU A 181 -1.97 -4.68 -15.87
C LEU A 181 -2.29 -3.19 -15.68
N VAL A 182 -3.38 -2.86 -14.98
CA VAL A 182 -3.79 -1.47 -14.76
C VAL A 182 -2.74 -0.70 -13.95
N ILE A 183 -2.26 -1.26 -12.84
CA ILE A 183 -1.26 -0.63 -11.99
C ILE A 183 0.06 -0.50 -12.73
N GLY A 184 0.50 -1.54 -13.44
CA GLY A 184 1.73 -1.54 -14.22
C GLY A 184 1.71 -0.48 -15.33
N LEU A 185 0.62 -0.36 -16.09
CA LEU A 185 0.45 0.68 -17.10
C LEU A 185 0.40 2.07 -16.49
N THR A 186 -0.24 2.24 -15.33
CA THR A 186 -0.27 3.52 -14.62
C THR A 186 1.15 3.94 -14.21
N PHE A 187 1.94 3.03 -13.67
CA PHE A 187 3.32 3.33 -13.29
C PHE A 187 4.20 3.65 -14.50
N LEU A 188 4.07 2.92 -15.60
CA LEU A 188 4.78 3.26 -16.83
C LEU A 188 4.39 4.65 -17.35
N GLY A 189 3.10 4.97 -17.32
CA GLY A 189 2.60 6.31 -17.71
C GLY A 189 3.18 7.42 -16.84
N LEU A 190 3.23 7.21 -15.52
CA LEU A 190 3.85 8.16 -14.58
C LEU A 190 5.36 8.28 -14.80
N ALA A 191 6.06 7.17 -15.02
CA ALA A 191 7.49 7.19 -15.32
C ALA A 191 7.78 7.98 -16.60
N VAL A 192 7.05 7.71 -17.67
CA VAL A 192 7.19 8.42 -18.96
C VAL A 192 6.91 9.91 -18.78
N LYS A 193 5.84 10.28 -18.05
CA LYS A 193 5.53 11.68 -17.74
C LYS A 193 6.69 12.38 -17.02
N LEU A 194 7.22 11.76 -15.96
CA LEU A 194 8.31 12.34 -15.19
C LEU A 194 9.59 12.48 -16.03
N LEU A 195 9.94 11.47 -16.82
CA LEU A 195 11.09 11.51 -17.72
C LEU A 195 10.92 12.60 -18.78
N PHE A 196 9.74 12.69 -19.39
CA PHE A 196 9.45 13.73 -20.38
C PHE A 196 9.59 15.13 -19.80
N GLN A 197 9.00 15.38 -18.61
CA GLN A 197 9.12 16.66 -17.92
C GLN A 197 10.57 17.04 -17.59
N ARG A 198 11.45 16.04 -17.41
CA ARG A 198 12.86 16.29 -17.04
C ARG A 198 13.80 16.43 -18.24
N LEU A 199 13.49 15.76 -19.34
CA LEU A 199 14.34 15.80 -20.53
C LEU A 199 14.03 16.99 -21.44
N TRP A 200 12.82 17.57 -21.32
CA TRP A 200 12.33 18.63 -22.19
C TRP A 200 11.98 19.93 -21.43
N ALA A 201 12.26 20.05 -20.14
CA ALA A 201 12.20 21.26 -19.32
C ALA A 201 13.61 21.78 -19.01
#